data_a4ec2d16f03257bf92bdd529373f6a71
#
_entry.id   a4ec2d16f03257bf92bdd529373f6a71
#
_cell.length_a   1.000
_cell.length_b   1.000
_cell.length_c   1.000
_cell.angle_alpha   90.00
_cell.angle_beta   90.00
_cell.angle_gamma   90.00
#
_symmetry.space_group_name_H-M   'P 1'
#
loop_
_entity.id
_entity.type
_entity.pdbx_description
1 polymer ?
#
loop_
_entity_poly.entity_id
_entity_poly.type
_entity_poly.pdbx_seq_one_letter_code
_entity_poly.pdbx_strand_id
1 'polypeptide(L)'
;MLYLDELADSIRRIQEKDVRVCVIGVGTIGLPLATFLANVGFQVTGLDINQKRVDEINSAKVVYEYTDILENVVLKSKRLHATINPKEALNKIEALFVCVPTPLNTKKEMDISNLHDAVNRISPYLVKGMTLIFESSVAIGTTKEISKIIEGSCGLKFGIDLGLAYCPERYNPTPMKKQTPDTDYTISAKGESFTVDRISRVVGGIDEK
;
A
#
# COMPACT_ATOMS: atom_id res chain seq x y z
N MET A 1 12.96 6.57 28.34
CA MET A 1 13.12 5.12 28.58
C MET A 1 11.95 4.35 27.97
N LEU A 2 10.69 4.55 28.38
CA LEU A 2 9.50 3.88 27.79
C LEU A 2 9.40 3.97 26.26
N TYR A 3 9.63 5.13 25.64
CA TYR A 3 9.55 5.32 24.18
C TYR A 3 10.59 4.49 23.40
N LEU A 4 11.82 4.37 23.92
CA LEU A 4 12.87 3.56 23.28
C LEU A 4 12.57 2.06 23.38
N ASP A 5 11.94 1.63 24.46
CA ASP A 5 11.54 0.23 24.65
C ASP A 5 10.38 -0.13 23.69
N GLU A 6 9.39 0.75 23.51
CA GLU A 6 8.30 0.58 22.53
C GLU A 6 8.81 0.57 21.09
N LEU A 7 9.77 1.43 20.75
CA LEU A 7 10.39 1.45 19.43
C LEU A 7 11.19 0.16 19.17
N ALA A 8 11.97 -0.29 20.16
CA ALA A 8 12.74 -1.53 20.05
C ALA A 8 11.83 -2.75 19.87
N ASP A 9 10.70 -2.81 20.59
CA ASP A 9 9.71 -3.88 20.41
C ASP A 9 9.06 -3.83 19.03
N SER A 10 8.70 -2.65 18.53
CA SER A 10 8.14 -2.48 17.19
C SER A 10 9.13 -2.95 16.11
N ILE A 11 10.40 -2.58 16.21
CA ILE A 11 11.46 -3.03 15.29
C ILE A 11 11.60 -4.56 15.34
N ARG A 12 11.66 -5.14 16.54
CA ARG A 12 11.74 -6.60 16.71
C ARG A 12 10.56 -7.31 16.04
N ARG A 13 9.33 -6.85 16.28
CA ARG A 13 8.12 -7.44 15.72
C ARG A 13 8.09 -7.35 14.18
N ILE A 14 8.57 -6.24 13.61
CA ILE A 14 8.72 -6.11 12.15
C ILE A 14 9.75 -7.11 11.63
N GLN A 15 10.90 -7.26 12.29
CA GLN A 15 11.94 -8.22 11.90
C GLN A 15 11.45 -9.68 11.99
N GLU A 16 10.68 -10.01 13.02
CA GLU A 16 10.06 -11.33 13.23
C GLU A 16 8.82 -11.56 12.36
N LYS A 17 8.35 -10.54 11.60
CA LYS A 17 7.12 -10.57 10.79
C LYS A 17 5.85 -10.75 11.61
N ASP A 18 5.90 -10.39 12.88
CA ASP A 18 4.77 -10.40 13.82
C ASP A 18 3.99 -9.08 13.78
N VAL A 19 3.77 -8.55 12.58
CA VAL A 19 2.94 -7.39 12.29
C VAL A 19 1.95 -7.77 11.21
N ARG A 20 0.67 -7.48 11.42
CA ARG A 20 -0.38 -7.73 10.43
C ARG A 20 -0.56 -6.50 9.54
N VAL A 21 -0.58 -6.72 8.25
CA VAL A 21 -0.60 -5.68 7.24
C VAL A 21 -1.89 -5.73 6.44
N CYS A 22 -2.48 -4.56 6.17
CA CYS A 22 -3.53 -4.41 5.17
C CYS A 22 -3.03 -3.57 3.99
N VAL A 23 -3.34 -4.00 2.77
CA VAL A 23 -3.11 -3.21 1.55
C VAL A 23 -4.46 -2.85 0.94
N ILE A 24 -4.74 -1.56 0.87
CA ILE A 24 -5.99 -0.99 0.38
C ILE A 24 -5.82 -0.61 -1.09
N GLY A 25 -6.62 -1.24 -1.96
CA GLY A 25 -6.43 -1.17 -3.40
C GLY A 25 -5.39 -2.19 -3.87
N VAL A 26 -5.80 -3.44 -4.11
CA VAL A 26 -4.93 -4.50 -4.63
C VAL A 26 -4.95 -4.54 -6.16
N GLY A 27 -4.76 -3.37 -6.75
CA GLY A 27 -4.59 -3.16 -8.18
C GLY A 27 -3.13 -3.30 -8.64
N THR A 28 -2.77 -2.53 -9.65
CA THR A 28 -1.45 -2.56 -10.32
C THR A 28 -0.28 -2.31 -9.38
N ILE A 29 -0.47 -1.47 -8.35
CA ILE A 29 0.57 -1.12 -7.37
C ILE A 29 0.42 -1.97 -6.10
N GLY A 30 -0.78 -2.03 -5.54
CA GLY A 30 -0.97 -2.65 -4.24
C GLY A 30 -0.84 -4.16 -4.25
N LEU A 31 -1.18 -4.86 -5.33
CA LEU A 31 -1.03 -6.32 -5.37
C LEU A 31 0.45 -6.77 -5.39
N PRO A 32 1.36 -6.18 -6.18
CA PRO A 32 2.79 -6.45 -6.06
C PRO A 32 3.32 -6.23 -4.64
N LEU A 33 2.94 -5.13 -3.99
CA LEU A 33 3.34 -4.86 -2.62
C LEU A 33 2.79 -5.91 -1.65
N ALA A 34 1.49 -6.21 -1.72
CA ALA A 34 0.84 -7.22 -0.87
C ALA A 34 1.51 -8.60 -1.02
N THR A 35 1.82 -8.96 -2.26
CA THR A 35 2.48 -10.22 -2.59
C THR A 35 3.91 -10.27 -2.05
N PHE A 36 4.66 -9.17 -2.22
CA PHE A 36 6.02 -9.06 -1.68
C PHE A 36 6.01 -9.23 -0.15
N LEU A 37 5.16 -8.48 0.55
CA LEU A 37 5.03 -8.55 2.00
C LEU A 37 4.64 -9.95 2.49
N ALA A 38 3.70 -10.61 1.80
CA ALA A 38 3.32 -11.98 2.11
C ALA A 38 4.46 -12.99 1.90
N ASN A 39 5.26 -12.81 0.85
CA ASN A 39 6.38 -13.68 0.54
C ASN A 39 7.55 -13.54 1.53
N VAL A 40 7.80 -12.34 2.04
CA VAL A 40 8.81 -12.14 3.10
C VAL A 40 8.33 -12.54 4.49
N GLY A 41 7.05 -12.96 4.61
CA GLY A 41 6.53 -13.65 5.81
C GLY A 41 5.44 -12.91 6.59
N PHE A 42 5.04 -11.69 6.22
CA PHE A 42 3.94 -11.00 6.88
C PHE A 42 2.58 -11.65 6.59
N GLN A 43 1.64 -11.54 7.54
CA GLN A 43 0.22 -11.81 7.28
C GLN A 43 -0.40 -10.57 6.62
N VAL A 44 -0.89 -10.73 5.40
CA VAL A 44 -1.37 -9.62 4.59
C VAL A 44 -2.84 -9.80 4.23
N THR A 45 -3.63 -8.76 4.45
CA THR A 45 -5.01 -8.70 3.96
C THR A 45 -5.11 -7.62 2.87
N GLY A 46 -5.58 -8.00 1.69
CA GLY A 46 -5.93 -7.07 0.62
C GLY A 46 -7.36 -6.58 0.78
N LEU A 47 -7.58 -5.28 0.75
CA LEU A 47 -8.92 -4.69 0.67
C LEU A 47 -9.13 -4.06 -0.69
N ASP A 48 -10.15 -4.50 -1.42
CA ASP A 48 -10.52 -3.91 -2.71
C ASP A 48 -12.03 -3.73 -2.82
N ILE A 49 -12.48 -2.88 -3.74
CA ILE A 49 -13.91 -2.72 -4.05
C ILE A 49 -14.38 -3.73 -5.10
N ASN A 50 -13.46 -4.30 -5.85
CA ASN A 50 -13.73 -5.19 -6.97
C ASN A 50 -13.76 -6.65 -6.52
N GLN A 51 -14.97 -7.22 -6.39
CA GLN A 51 -15.17 -8.62 -5.99
C GLN A 51 -14.40 -9.60 -6.89
N LYS A 52 -14.40 -9.38 -8.20
CA LYS A 52 -13.67 -10.24 -9.15
C LYS A 52 -12.17 -10.27 -8.81
N ARG A 53 -11.57 -9.12 -8.48
CA ARG A 53 -10.16 -9.03 -8.08
C ARG A 53 -9.90 -9.81 -6.78
N VAL A 54 -10.79 -9.69 -5.82
CA VAL A 54 -10.74 -10.44 -4.56
C VAL A 54 -10.79 -11.95 -4.81
N ASP A 55 -11.71 -12.40 -5.65
CA ASP A 55 -11.87 -13.82 -6.00
C ASP A 55 -10.64 -14.37 -6.75
N GLU A 56 -10.06 -13.58 -7.67
CA GLU A 56 -8.83 -13.93 -8.38
C GLU A 56 -7.64 -14.12 -7.40
N ILE A 57 -7.47 -13.21 -6.45
CA ILE A 57 -6.40 -13.30 -5.43
C ILE A 57 -6.62 -14.54 -4.56
N ASN A 58 -7.82 -14.74 -4.03
CA ASN A 58 -8.11 -15.83 -3.12
C ASN A 58 -8.07 -17.22 -3.78
N SER A 59 -8.36 -17.27 -5.09
CA SER A 59 -8.25 -18.51 -5.87
C SER A 59 -6.86 -18.74 -6.47
N ALA A 60 -5.91 -17.83 -6.19
CA ALA A 60 -4.57 -17.85 -6.77
C ALA A 60 -4.56 -17.87 -8.32
N LYS A 61 -5.55 -17.25 -8.95
CA LYS A 61 -5.70 -17.17 -10.42
C LYS A 61 -5.57 -15.73 -10.93
N VAL A 62 -4.66 -14.98 -10.37
CA VAL A 62 -4.48 -13.59 -10.77
C VAL A 62 -3.89 -13.52 -12.17
N VAL A 63 -4.67 -13.00 -13.11
CA VAL A 63 -4.20 -12.65 -14.44
C VAL A 63 -3.76 -11.18 -14.40
N TYR A 64 -2.47 -10.94 -14.53
CA TYR A 64 -1.92 -9.60 -14.69
C TYR A 64 -1.69 -9.33 -16.18
N GLU A 65 -2.33 -8.29 -16.70
CA GLU A 65 -2.15 -7.88 -18.11
C GLU A 65 -0.73 -7.37 -18.41
N TYR A 66 0.09 -7.15 -17.38
CA TYR A 66 1.34 -6.40 -17.51
C TYR A 66 2.63 -7.12 -17.10
N THR A 67 2.58 -8.31 -16.49
CA THR A 67 3.82 -8.99 -16.11
C THR A 67 3.69 -10.50 -16.04
N ASP A 68 4.42 -11.21 -16.88
CA ASP A 68 4.68 -12.66 -16.78
C ASP A 68 5.40 -13.05 -15.47
N ILE A 69 5.87 -12.07 -14.71
CA ILE A 69 6.71 -12.24 -13.52
C ILE A 69 5.86 -12.42 -12.25
N LEU A 70 4.68 -11.79 -12.18
CA LEU A 70 3.83 -11.83 -10.97
C LEU A 70 2.99 -13.10 -10.86
N GLU A 71 2.67 -13.77 -11.96
CA GLU A 71 1.91 -15.02 -11.94
C GLU A 71 2.54 -16.08 -11.05
N ASN A 72 3.85 -16.17 -11.03
CA ASN A 72 4.58 -17.14 -10.22
C ASN A 72 4.76 -16.73 -8.75
N VAL A 73 4.57 -15.46 -8.42
CA VAL A 73 4.88 -14.89 -7.09
C VAL A 73 3.63 -14.85 -6.20
N VAL A 74 2.48 -14.50 -6.73
CA VAL A 74 1.20 -14.47 -5.99
C VAL A 74 0.78 -15.86 -5.51
N LEU A 75 1.05 -16.87 -6.34
CA LEU A 75 0.57 -18.24 -6.13
C LEU A 75 1.25 -18.98 -4.97
N LYS A 76 2.35 -18.48 -4.42
CA LYS A 76 3.16 -19.23 -3.44
C LYS A 76 2.84 -18.91 -1.99
N SER A 77 2.27 -17.76 -1.69
CA SER A 77 2.07 -17.35 -0.30
C SER A 77 0.63 -17.58 0.17
N LYS A 78 0.46 -18.51 1.10
CA LYS A 78 -0.80 -18.69 1.86
C LYS A 78 -1.04 -17.54 2.87
N ARG A 79 -0.20 -16.52 2.87
CA ARG A 79 -0.24 -15.39 3.82
C ARG A 79 -0.96 -14.16 3.27
N LEU A 80 -1.37 -14.19 1.99
CA LEU A 80 -2.20 -13.15 1.38
C LEU A 80 -3.64 -13.66 1.25
N HIS A 81 -4.57 -12.91 1.81
CA HIS A 81 -6.01 -13.06 1.64
C HIS A 81 -6.60 -11.71 1.23
N ALA A 82 -7.67 -11.69 0.44
CA ALA A 82 -8.34 -10.46 0.03
C ALA A 82 -9.83 -10.47 0.40
N THR A 83 -10.39 -9.29 0.64
CA THR A 83 -11.82 -9.10 0.95
C THR A 83 -12.32 -7.75 0.45
N ILE A 84 -13.62 -7.64 0.23
CA ILE A 84 -14.30 -6.34 -0.02
C ILE A 84 -14.80 -5.69 1.27
N ASN A 85 -14.74 -6.38 2.39
CA ASN A 85 -15.30 -5.94 3.67
C ASN A 85 -14.24 -5.23 4.53
N PRO A 86 -14.36 -3.89 4.75
CA PRO A 86 -13.38 -3.14 5.54
C PRO A 86 -13.25 -3.64 6.99
N LYS A 87 -14.35 -4.05 7.61
CA LYS A 87 -14.35 -4.57 8.99
C LYS A 87 -13.52 -5.84 9.12
N GLU A 88 -13.63 -6.71 8.13
CA GLU A 88 -12.82 -7.93 8.07
C GLU A 88 -11.36 -7.59 7.78
N ALA A 89 -11.14 -6.73 6.78
CA ALA A 89 -9.79 -6.35 6.32
C ALA A 89 -8.95 -5.72 7.44
N LEU A 90 -9.56 -4.91 8.31
CA LEU A 90 -8.85 -4.18 9.36
C LEU A 90 -8.79 -4.91 10.70
N ASN A 91 -9.29 -6.15 10.77
CA ASN A 91 -9.29 -6.92 12.01
C ASN A 91 -7.86 -7.26 12.45
N LYS A 92 -7.43 -6.70 13.58
CA LYS A 92 -6.08 -6.87 14.16
C LYS A 92 -4.94 -6.39 13.25
N ILE A 93 -5.21 -5.46 12.35
CA ILE A 93 -4.19 -4.83 11.49
C ILE A 93 -3.45 -3.75 12.29
N GLU A 94 -2.16 -3.60 11.99
CA GLU A 94 -1.28 -2.61 12.62
C GLU A 94 -0.71 -1.64 11.59
N ALA A 95 -0.47 -2.08 10.36
CA ALA A 95 0.02 -1.25 9.27
C ALA A 95 -0.92 -1.32 8.05
N LEU A 96 -1.35 -0.15 7.55
CA LEU A 96 -2.23 -0.02 6.40
C LEU A 96 -1.51 0.72 5.28
N PHE A 97 -1.32 0.08 4.14
CA PHE A 97 -0.82 0.70 2.92
C PHE A 97 -1.99 1.11 2.04
N VAL A 98 -2.05 2.38 1.66
CA VAL A 98 -3.12 2.94 0.82
C VAL A 98 -2.58 3.12 -0.60
N CYS A 99 -3.02 2.26 -1.52
CA CYS A 99 -2.52 2.13 -2.89
C CYS A 99 -3.64 2.35 -3.94
N VAL A 100 -4.60 3.19 -3.64
CA VAL A 100 -5.72 3.45 -4.55
C VAL A 100 -5.32 4.35 -5.71
N PRO A 101 -5.92 4.21 -6.90
CA PRO A 101 -5.61 5.05 -8.05
C PRO A 101 -5.96 6.51 -7.82
N THR A 102 -5.07 7.42 -8.25
CA THR A 102 -5.26 8.88 -8.29
C THR A 102 -5.01 9.38 -9.72
N PRO A 103 -5.93 9.10 -10.69
CA PRO A 103 -5.74 9.45 -12.07
C PRO A 103 -5.79 10.96 -12.31
N LEU A 104 -5.26 11.41 -13.44
CA LEU A 104 -5.48 12.78 -13.90
C LEU A 104 -6.84 12.87 -14.61
N ASN A 105 -7.60 13.92 -14.29
CA ASN A 105 -8.82 14.26 -15.00
C ASN A 105 -8.51 14.91 -16.38
N THR A 106 -9.54 15.25 -17.15
CA THR A 106 -9.41 15.88 -18.47
C THR A 106 -8.72 17.24 -18.43
N LYS A 107 -8.71 17.92 -17.28
CA LYS A 107 -8.01 19.19 -17.05
C LYS A 107 -6.57 19.01 -16.58
N LYS A 108 -6.07 17.75 -16.53
CA LYS A 108 -4.76 17.38 -15.99
C LYS A 108 -4.62 17.69 -14.48
N GLU A 109 -5.73 17.78 -13.77
CA GLU A 109 -5.76 17.86 -12.30
C GLU A 109 -5.88 16.45 -11.74
N MET A 110 -5.30 16.24 -10.55
CA MET A 110 -5.35 14.94 -9.89
C MET A 110 -6.75 14.68 -9.32
N ASP A 111 -7.33 13.54 -9.67
CA ASP A 111 -8.60 13.08 -9.11
C ASP A 111 -8.32 12.19 -7.89
N ILE A 112 -8.64 12.69 -6.70
CA ILE A 112 -8.46 12.00 -5.42
C ILE A 112 -9.77 11.40 -4.87
N SER A 113 -10.80 11.29 -5.68
CA SER A 113 -12.11 10.73 -5.27
C SER A 113 -11.98 9.31 -4.72
N ASN A 114 -11.21 8.44 -5.40
CA ASN A 114 -10.95 7.08 -4.90
C ASN A 114 -10.26 7.09 -3.54
N LEU A 115 -9.39 8.06 -3.28
CA LEU A 115 -8.70 8.18 -2.00
C LEU A 115 -9.67 8.61 -0.90
N HIS A 116 -10.55 9.58 -1.17
CA HIS A 116 -11.64 9.97 -0.27
C HIS A 116 -12.58 8.79 0.05
N ASP A 117 -12.99 8.04 -0.97
CA ASP A 117 -13.86 6.89 -0.78
C ASP A 117 -13.18 5.80 0.06
N ALA A 118 -11.92 5.51 -0.21
CA ALA A 118 -11.16 4.54 0.56
C ALA A 118 -11.06 4.93 2.04
N VAL A 119 -10.66 6.17 2.34
CA VAL A 119 -10.53 6.62 3.74
C VAL A 119 -11.86 6.69 4.46
N ASN A 120 -12.94 7.10 3.80
CA ASN A 120 -14.27 7.10 4.39
C ASN A 120 -14.75 5.69 4.75
N ARG A 121 -14.42 4.70 3.92
CA ARG A 121 -14.79 3.31 4.17
C ARG A 121 -14.02 2.66 5.30
N ILE A 122 -12.75 3.02 5.51
CA ILE A 122 -11.90 2.42 6.54
C ILE A 122 -11.97 3.14 7.88
N SER A 123 -12.22 4.46 7.89
CA SER A 123 -12.19 5.29 9.11
C SER A 123 -12.99 4.73 10.28
N PRO A 124 -14.20 4.15 10.10
CA PRO A 124 -14.98 3.58 11.21
C PRO A 124 -14.34 2.35 11.88
N TYR A 125 -13.31 1.77 11.27
CA TYR A 125 -12.66 0.55 11.74
C TYR A 125 -11.22 0.79 12.20
N LEU A 126 -10.75 2.05 12.17
CA LEU A 126 -9.42 2.39 12.69
C LEU A 126 -9.41 2.30 14.21
N VAL A 127 -8.33 1.80 14.75
CA VAL A 127 -8.11 1.71 16.20
C VAL A 127 -6.73 2.26 16.56
N LYS A 128 -6.54 2.61 17.84
CA LYS A 128 -5.24 3.10 18.34
C LYS A 128 -4.11 2.12 18.05
N GLY A 129 -2.96 2.69 17.71
CA GLY A 129 -1.74 1.94 17.37
C GLY A 129 -1.61 1.58 15.89
N MET A 130 -2.65 1.79 15.08
CA MET A 130 -2.53 1.60 13.62
C MET A 130 -1.68 2.70 12.97
N THR A 131 -0.89 2.31 11.97
CA THR A 131 -0.13 3.24 11.12
C THR A 131 -0.64 3.19 9.70
N LEU A 132 -1.00 4.36 9.14
CA LEU A 132 -1.42 4.52 7.75
C LEU A 132 -0.24 5.02 6.92
N ILE A 133 0.02 4.32 5.81
CA ILE A 133 1.11 4.63 4.88
C ILE A 133 0.48 4.87 3.51
N PHE A 134 0.49 6.12 3.06
CA PHE A 134 -0.04 6.49 1.75
C PHE A 134 1.02 6.29 0.68
N GLU A 135 0.74 5.41 -0.28
CA GLU A 135 1.59 5.16 -1.46
C GLU A 135 1.03 5.78 -2.74
N SER A 136 -0.28 6.10 -2.74
CA SER A 136 -0.89 6.81 -3.87
C SER A 136 -0.17 8.12 -4.15
N SER A 137 0.17 8.40 -5.41
CA SER A 137 0.77 9.68 -5.80
C SER A 137 -0.23 10.80 -5.59
N VAL A 138 0.11 11.79 -4.78
CA VAL A 138 -0.77 12.91 -4.45
C VAL A 138 -0.03 14.23 -4.45
N ALA A 139 -0.76 15.33 -4.63
CA ALA A 139 -0.21 16.68 -4.56
C ALA A 139 0.27 17.01 -3.14
N ILE A 140 1.21 17.95 -3.03
CA ILE A 140 1.71 18.47 -1.75
C ILE A 140 0.54 19.00 -0.91
N GLY A 141 0.44 18.54 0.34
CA GLY A 141 -0.63 18.94 1.27
C GLY A 141 -1.82 17.97 1.31
N THR A 142 -2.04 17.12 0.29
CA THR A 142 -3.16 16.18 0.25
C THR A 142 -3.15 15.21 1.44
N THR A 143 -1.99 14.67 1.83
CA THR A 143 -1.91 13.75 2.98
C THR A 143 -2.37 14.42 4.27
N LYS A 144 -2.05 15.71 4.46
CA LYS A 144 -2.49 16.52 5.61
C LYS A 144 -4.00 16.82 5.55
N GLU A 145 -4.57 16.99 4.37
CA GLU A 145 -6.02 17.15 4.17
C GLU A 145 -6.75 15.86 4.53
N ILE A 146 -6.31 14.75 3.98
CA ILE A 146 -6.88 13.40 4.23
C ILE A 146 -6.77 13.03 5.71
N SER A 147 -5.68 13.36 6.38
CA SER A 147 -5.55 13.08 7.83
C SER A 147 -6.64 13.76 8.65
N LYS A 148 -6.99 15.00 8.33
CA LYS A 148 -8.07 15.72 9.03
C LYS A 148 -9.45 15.08 8.80
N ILE A 149 -9.70 14.56 7.59
CA ILE A 149 -10.94 13.84 7.27
C ILE A 149 -11.04 12.57 8.11
N ILE A 150 -9.96 11.81 8.18
CA ILE A 150 -9.89 10.58 8.99
C ILE A 150 -10.11 10.91 10.47
N GLU A 151 -9.40 11.89 11.02
CA GLU A 151 -9.55 12.33 12.42
C GLU A 151 -10.97 12.76 12.74
N GLY A 152 -11.61 13.51 11.84
CA GLY A 152 -13.01 13.93 11.97
C GLY A 152 -13.99 12.76 11.94
N SER A 153 -13.68 11.70 11.21
CA SER A 153 -14.55 10.53 11.04
C SER A 153 -14.41 9.50 12.16
N CYS A 154 -13.20 9.25 12.66
CA CYS A 154 -12.96 8.21 13.66
C CYS A 154 -12.71 8.74 15.08
N GLY A 155 -12.47 10.05 15.25
CA GLY A 155 -12.16 10.67 16.53
C GLY A 155 -10.75 10.41 17.07
N LEU A 156 -9.93 9.64 16.35
CA LEU A 156 -8.54 9.38 16.71
C LEU A 156 -7.63 10.45 16.11
N LYS A 157 -6.46 10.67 16.73
CA LYS A 157 -5.50 11.71 16.34
C LYS A 157 -4.22 11.11 15.80
N PHE A 158 -3.78 11.58 14.62
CA PHE A 158 -2.46 11.26 14.12
C PHE A 158 -1.36 11.86 15.01
N GLY A 159 -0.27 11.12 15.18
CA GLY A 159 0.83 11.45 16.07
C GLY A 159 0.57 11.16 17.55
N ILE A 160 -0.66 10.78 17.93
CA ILE A 160 -1.04 10.38 19.30
C ILE A 160 -1.61 8.97 19.31
N ASP A 161 -2.67 8.74 18.54
CA ASP A 161 -3.41 7.49 18.48
C ASP A 161 -3.05 6.65 17.24
N LEU A 162 -2.75 7.34 16.14
CA LEU A 162 -2.44 6.76 14.84
C LEU A 162 -1.09 7.26 14.32
N GLY A 163 -0.36 6.39 13.64
CA GLY A 163 0.81 6.75 12.85
C GLY A 163 0.38 7.18 11.43
N LEU A 164 1.12 8.11 10.84
CA LEU A 164 0.91 8.57 9.47
C LEU A 164 2.24 8.70 8.73
N ALA A 165 2.33 8.07 7.56
CA ALA A 165 3.47 8.18 6.67
C ALA A 165 3.03 8.35 5.22
N TYR A 166 3.87 8.98 4.43
CA TYR A 166 3.77 9.07 2.99
C TYR A 166 4.98 8.39 2.36
N CYS A 167 4.74 7.42 1.50
CA CYS A 167 5.76 6.64 0.82
C CYS A 167 5.37 6.47 -0.65
N PRO A 168 5.59 7.48 -1.51
CA PRO A 168 5.16 7.42 -2.91
C PRO A 168 5.79 6.23 -3.62
N GLU A 169 4.96 5.45 -4.30
CA GLU A 169 5.42 4.31 -5.08
C GLU A 169 6.21 4.78 -6.30
N ARG A 170 7.35 4.16 -6.52
CA ARG A 170 8.25 4.44 -7.65
C ARG A 170 8.29 3.31 -8.69
N TYR A 171 7.58 2.23 -8.42
CA TYR A 171 7.44 1.12 -9.35
C TYR A 171 6.59 1.54 -10.56
N ASN A 172 7.13 1.35 -11.76
CA ASN A 172 6.40 1.57 -13.00
C ASN A 172 6.14 0.21 -13.68
N PRO A 173 4.92 -0.30 -13.64
CA PRO A 173 4.57 -1.60 -14.21
C PRO A 173 4.48 -1.60 -15.73
N THR A 174 4.67 -0.45 -16.40
CA THR A 174 4.56 -0.38 -17.87
C THR A 174 5.60 -1.25 -18.53
N PRO A 175 5.22 -2.21 -19.40
CA PRO A 175 6.18 -3.02 -20.11
C PRO A 175 7.11 -2.16 -20.97
N MET A 176 8.41 -2.39 -20.89
CA MET A 176 9.45 -1.67 -21.64
C MET A 176 9.40 -1.90 -23.17
N LYS A 177 8.26 -2.24 -23.77
CA LYS A 177 8.15 -2.60 -25.18
C LYS A 177 8.25 -1.46 -26.17
N LYS A 178 8.35 -0.20 -25.75
CA LYS A 178 8.65 0.94 -26.66
C LYS A 178 9.36 2.05 -25.88
N GLN A 179 10.64 1.90 -25.62
CA GLN A 179 11.46 3.07 -25.38
C GLN A 179 11.93 3.61 -26.72
N THR A 180 11.56 4.87 -27.01
CA THR A 180 12.22 5.64 -28.07
C THR A 180 13.64 5.95 -27.64
N PRO A 181 14.62 6.05 -28.58
CA PRO A 181 16.05 6.20 -28.28
C PRO A 181 16.45 7.45 -27.48
N ASP A 182 15.54 8.37 -27.23
CA ASP A 182 15.82 9.71 -26.71
C ASP A 182 15.47 9.94 -25.23
N THR A 183 15.09 8.90 -24.47
CA THR A 183 14.90 9.05 -23.02
C THR A 183 16.05 8.40 -22.28
N ASP A 184 16.92 9.23 -21.74
CA ASP A 184 18.15 8.92 -21.01
C ASP A 184 17.90 8.28 -19.62
N TYR A 185 16.85 7.48 -19.48
CA TYR A 185 16.64 6.61 -18.34
C TYR A 185 17.10 5.19 -18.72
N THR A 186 18.40 4.98 -18.64
CA THR A 186 19.00 3.64 -18.73
C THR A 186 18.55 2.79 -17.53
N ILE A 187 17.35 2.26 -17.65
CA ILE A 187 16.96 1.07 -16.90
C ILE A 187 17.74 -0.06 -17.58
N SER A 188 18.68 -0.63 -16.86
CA SER A 188 19.63 -1.64 -17.33
C SER A 188 19.00 -2.65 -18.30
N ALA A 189 19.51 -2.68 -19.53
CA ALA A 189 19.14 -3.62 -20.61
C ALA A 189 19.58 -5.07 -20.33
N LYS A 190 19.87 -5.44 -19.09
CA LYS A 190 20.37 -6.78 -18.69
C LYS A 190 19.30 -7.68 -18.06
N GLY A 191 18.03 -7.58 -18.45
CA GLY A 191 17.03 -8.58 -18.04
C GLY A 191 16.77 -8.69 -16.52
N GLU A 192 17.24 -7.73 -15.74
CA GLU A 192 16.93 -7.64 -14.32
C GLU A 192 15.52 -7.10 -14.15
N SER A 193 14.61 -7.93 -13.70
CA SER A 193 13.27 -7.51 -13.35
C SER A 193 13.35 -6.48 -12.21
N PHE A 194 12.76 -5.30 -12.40
CA PHE A 194 12.54 -4.35 -11.31
C PHE A 194 11.48 -4.94 -10.39
N THR A 195 11.93 -5.59 -9.35
CA THR A 195 11.07 -6.12 -8.29
C THR A 195 10.90 -5.06 -7.20
N VAL A 196 9.78 -5.08 -6.51
CA VAL A 196 9.43 -4.13 -5.43
C VAL A 196 10.52 -4.03 -4.36
N ASP A 197 11.30 -5.09 -4.17
CA ASP A 197 12.42 -5.19 -3.21
C ASP A 197 13.70 -4.46 -3.63
N ARG A 198 13.83 -4.06 -4.91
CA ARG A 198 15.03 -3.41 -5.45
C ARG A 198 14.88 -1.90 -5.67
N ILE A 199 13.71 -1.35 -5.45
CA ILE A 199 13.46 0.08 -5.63
C ILE A 199 13.61 0.80 -4.28
N SER A 200 14.55 1.75 -4.22
CA SER A 200 14.70 2.61 -3.05
C SER A 200 13.43 3.44 -2.82
N ARG A 201 12.92 3.43 -1.60
CA ARG A 201 11.75 4.19 -1.20
C ARG A 201 12.13 5.38 -0.33
N VAL A 202 11.38 6.47 -0.46
CA VAL A 202 11.48 7.64 0.41
C VAL A 202 10.23 7.67 1.27
N VAL A 203 10.40 7.65 2.58
CA VAL A 203 9.29 7.69 3.54
C VAL A 203 9.38 8.98 4.33
N GLY A 204 8.29 9.74 4.35
CA GLY A 204 8.11 10.92 5.19
C GLY A 204 7.02 10.68 6.24
N GLY A 205 7.33 10.92 7.51
CA GLY A 205 6.32 11.00 8.58
C GLY A 205 5.75 12.41 8.68
N ILE A 206 4.59 12.54 9.33
CA ILE A 206 3.95 13.84 9.57
C ILE A 206 4.20 14.34 10.99
N ASP A 207 4.81 13.53 11.84
CA ASP A 207 5.08 13.89 13.22
C ASP A 207 6.28 14.84 13.36
N GLU A 208 6.08 15.89 14.16
CA GLU A 208 7.14 16.84 14.55
C GLU A 208 7.98 16.32 15.73
N LYS A 209 7.92 15.00 16.02
CA LYS A 209 8.64 14.38 17.14
C LYS A 209 9.70 13.40 16.68
#